data_c16cb9fbbcc50a06fb959a16dddfbc95
#
_entry.id   c16cb9fbbcc50a06fb959a16dddfbc95
#
_cell.length_a   1.000
_cell.length_b   1.000
_cell.length_c   1.000
_cell.angle_alpha   90.00
_cell.angle_beta   90.00
_cell.angle_gamma   90.00
#
_symmetry.space_group_name_H-M   'P 1'
#
loop_
_entity.id
_entity.type
_entity.pdbx_description
1 polymer ?
#
loop_
_entity_poly.entity_id
_entity_poly.type
_entity_poly.pdbx_seq_one_letter_code
_entity_poly.pdbx_strand_id
1 'polypeptide(L)'
;MTEAISYFRARTLKIIVAGALLVFMGFSWESNHLNSPHADADNGGLFLPDGFQALVVVDSLKGQARHIAVNKNGDIYVKARNHYLNGGYGNIALRDTNGDGKTDIITPFGKYDGHTYGTAMRVHDGYLYFSSELMVYRMKLKRDQLVPDSRIDTIVIDNPPYHEHQTKPIAFDNKGHIYVGWGAGSNAGQVNNRQPGSPGIGDPGSPDKGNPWLKDHAGIWRFDANKTNQHQSDGIRYATGLRSLVALDWDPKSNSLYTVAHGRDDFRMIWPDLYTPWQSAMQPAEEFFKVNEGFDGGWPYYYYDGIKNKKLLNPEYGGDQVKEGDGAKLAQPLIGFPAHFAPNDLLFYKGKQFPAHYKNGAFIAFHGSTDRAPYPQAGYIIAFVPFKDGQPSGPWEVFADGFARVDPILSVSDAVYRPMGLAEGPDGSLYVSETEKGKIWRIMYKGDKKAFGTAQLAAMEKRKQTASNIKTPDEIKDNLFKDMPTTSVVYSTYCIACHQADGKGDGNRFPPIAQSEWVNYNKTRLINVILNGLKGPVRVKGLSYNEVMPGHGSFLSDAQIAEVLTYIKSNFNNLPEIVTPAEVSAVRKMTPKQNYDHD
;
A
#
# COMPACT_ATOMS: atom_id res chain seq x y z
N MET A 1 80.79 -7.53 -40.60
CA MET A 1 80.56 -7.08 -39.18
C MET A 1 79.29 -6.30 -39.01
N THR A 2 78.64 -5.80 -40.04
CA THR A 2 77.43 -4.94 -39.98
C THR A 2 76.12 -5.74 -39.98
N GLU A 3 76.08 -6.96 -40.48
CA GLU A 3 74.83 -7.77 -40.50
C GLU A 3 74.51 -8.50 -39.16
N ALA A 4 75.54 -8.84 -38.38
CA ALA A 4 75.37 -9.53 -37.10
C ALA A 4 74.74 -8.62 -35.99
N ILE A 5 74.93 -7.29 -36.08
CA ILE A 5 74.42 -6.33 -35.09
C ILE A 5 72.93 -6.02 -35.28
N SER A 6 72.46 -6.14 -36.56
CA SER A 6 71.02 -5.91 -36.84
C SER A 6 70.11 -7.05 -36.32
N TYR A 7 70.67 -8.30 -36.36
CA TYR A 7 69.92 -9.49 -35.94
C TYR A 7 69.78 -9.58 -34.40
N PHE A 8 70.74 -9.08 -33.66
CA PHE A 8 70.69 -9.08 -32.20
C PHE A 8 69.77 -7.99 -31.69
N ARG A 9 69.65 -6.80 -32.31
CA ARG A 9 68.76 -5.75 -31.95
C ARG A 9 67.28 -6.10 -32.19
N ALA A 10 67.00 -6.83 -33.29
CA ALA A 10 65.62 -7.24 -33.60
C ALA A 10 65.09 -8.35 -32.67
N ARG A 11 65.93 -9.25 -32.15
CA ARG A 11 65.52 -10.28 -31.17
C ARG A 11 65.33 -9.76 -29.78
N THR A 12 66.13 -8.80 -29.30
CA THR A 12 66.02 -8.21 -27.99
C THR A 12 64.76 -7.30 -27.90
N LEU A 13 64.43 -6.62 -28.98
CA LEU A 13 63.21 -5.79 -29.04
C LEU A 13 61.92 -6.61 -29.05
N LYS A 14 61.94 -7.80 -29.72
CA LYS A 14 60.80 -8.72 -29.71
C LYS A 14 60.58 -9.40 -28.35
N ILE A 15 61.61 -9.65 -27.58
CA ILE A 15 61.52 -10.24 -26.24
C ILE A 15 61.02 -9.18 -25.23
N ILE A 16 61.42 -7.93 -25.34
CA ILE A 16 60.96 -6.85 -24.47
C ILE A 16 59.47 -6.50 -24.76
N VAL A 17 59.05 -6.51 -26.03
CA VAL A 17 57.65 -6.26 -26.40
C VAL A 17 56.76 -7.43 -25.98
N ALA A 18 57.21 -8.69 -26.07
CA ALA A 18 56.46 -9.84 -25.57
C ALA A 18 56.39 -9.88 -24.04
N GLY A 19 57.46 -9.47 -23.33
CA GLY A 19 57.46 -9.34 -21.87
C GLY A 19 56.56 -8.21 -21.37
N ALA A 20 56.51 -7.06 -22.04
CA ALA A 20 55.64 -5.95 -21.71
C ALA A 20 54.13 -6.26 -21.97
N LEU A 21 53.84 -7.03 -23.05
CA LEU A 21 52.46 -7.48 -23.32
C LEU A 21 51.98 -8.54 -22.33
N LEU A 22 52.85 -9.42 -21.84
CA LEU A 22 52.52 -10.42 -20.81
C LEU A 22 52.36 -9.78 -19.42
N VAL A 23 53.10 -8.72 -19.09
CA VAL A 23 52.91 -7.97 -17.85
C VAL A 23 51.63 -7.11 -17.91
N PHE A 24 51.25 -6.56 -19.08
CA PHE A 24 49.98 -5.84 -19.23
C PHE A 24 48.75 -6.77 -19.29
N MET A 25 48.88 -8.00 -19.75
CA MET A 25 47.80 -9.00 -19.66
C MET A 25 47.66 -9.62 -18.26
N GLY A 26 48.72 -9.62 -17.45
CA GLY A 26 48.65 -10.08 -16.05
C GLY A 26 48.00 -9.10 -15.08
N PHE A 27 48.00 -7.81 -15.40
CA PHE A 27 47.38 -6.78 -14.55
C PHE A 27 45.92 -6.47 -14.87
N SER A 28 45.36 -7.01 -15.93
CA SER A 28 43.96 -6.83 -16.30
C SER A 28 43.04 -7.98 -15.88
N TRP A 29 43.53 -8.97 -15.14
CA TRP A 29 42.73 -10.14 -14.74
C TRP A 29 42.51 -10.28 -13.23
N GLU A 30 42.97 -9.33 -12.42
CA GLU A 30 42.73 -9.34 -10.96
C GLU A 30 41.71 -8.31 -10.44
N SER A 31 40.91 -7.70 -11.32
CA SER A 31 39.96 -6.67 -10.84
C SER A 31 38.53 -6.85 -11.34
N ASN A 32 37.95 -8.06 -11.27
CA ASN A 32 36.50 -8.21 -11.40
C ASN A 32 35.94 -9.50 -10.77
N HIS A 33 36.40 -9.89 -9.60
CA HIS A 33 35.49 -10.57 -8.67
C HIS A 33 34.75 -9.49 -7.88
N LEU A 34 33.94 -8.68 -8.58
CA LEU A 34 32.83 -8.01 -7.94
C LEU A 34 32.00 -9.12 -7.28
N ASN A 35 31.82 -9.02 -5.98
CA ASN A 35 30.96 -9.93 -5.24
C ASN A 35 29.59 -9.94 -5.95
N SER A 36 29.23 -11.05 -6.57
CA SER A 36 27.89 -11.13 -7.15
C SER A 36 26.87 -11.26 -6.02
N PRO A 37 25.70 -10.64 -6.12
CA PRO A 37 24.68 -10.75 -5.09
C PRO A 37 24.32 -12.20 -4.78
N HIS A 38 24.49 -12.58 -3.53
CA HIS A 38 24.14 -13.89 -3.01
C HIS A 38 22.86 -13.79 -2.19
N ALA A 39 21.94 -14.72 -2.39
CA ALA A 39 20.73 -14.81 -1.59
C ALA A 39 21.05 -15.14 -0.14
N ASP A 40 20.23 -14.64 0.78
CA ASP A 40 20.25 -15.07 2.15
C ASP A 40 19.79 -16.53 2.26
N ALA A 41 20.34 -17.30 3.20
CA ALA A 41 20.09 -18.74 3.33
C ALA A 41 18.61 -19.09 3.51
N ASP A 42 17.85 -18.20 4.15
CA ASP A 42 16.41 -18.30 4.39
C ASP A 42 15.57 -17.40 3.47
N ASN A 43 16.14 -16.90 2.37
CA ASN A 43 15.51 -15.90 1.48
C ASN A 43 15.09 -14.62 2.22
N GLY A 44 15.82 -14.21 3.27
CA GLY A 44 15.39 -13.14 4.15
C GLY A 44 14.02 -13.42 4.77
N GLY A 45 13.66 -14.71 4.94
CA GLY A 45 12.42 -15.27 5.49
C GLY A 45 11.20 -15.21 4.58
N LEU A 46 11.37 -15.08 3.28
CA LEU A 46 10.29 -15.13 2.32
C LEU A 46 10.08 -16.57 1.79
N PHE A 47 8.82 -16.89 1.52
CA PHE A 47 8.41 -18.04 0.71
C PHE A 47 8.28 -17.58 -0.74
N LEU A 48 8.91 -18.30 -1.65
CA LEU A 48 9.03 -17.97 -3.08
C LEU A 48 8.80 -19.22 -3.94
N PRO A 49 8.44 -19.10 -5.23
CA PRO A 49 8.43 -20.23 -6.15
C PRO A 49 9.84 -20.83 -6.31
N ASP A 50 9.92 -22.12 -6.59
CA ASP A 50 11.19 -22.82 -6.73
C ASP A 50 12.07 -22.18 -7.81
N GLY A 51 13.36 -22.03 -7.49
CA GLY A 51 14.34 -21.36 -8.33
C GLY A 51 14.44 -19.84 -8.13
N PHE A 52 13.51 -19.22 -7.40
CA PHE A 52 13.66 -17.87 -6.90
C PHE A 52 14.40 -17.85 -5.57
N GLN A 53 15.14 -16.80 -5.35
CA GLN A 53 15.91 -16.55 -4.13
C GLN A 53 15.83 -15.07 -3.77
N ALA A 54 15.93 -14.75 -2.49
CA ALA A 54 15.91 -13.37 -2.03
C ALA A 54 17.13 -13.02 -1.18
N LEU A 55 17.52 -11.75 -1.28
CA LEU A 55 18.57 -11.10 -0.51
C LEU A 55 17.95 -9.90 0.22
N VAL A 56 18.28 -9.72 1.49
CA VAL A 56 17.97 -8.50 2.24
C VAL A 56 18.99 -7.42 1.88
N VAL A 57 18.54 -6.41 1.15
CA VAL A 57 19.37 -5.27 0.69
C VAL A 57 19.70 -4.34 1.84
N VAL A 58 18.71 -4.05 2.68
CA VAL A 58 18.81 -3.27 3.92
C VAL A 58 17.78 -3.81 4.92
N ASP A 59 18.17 -3.94 6.15
CA ASP A 59 17.34 -4.56 7.19
C ASP A 59 16.33 -3.60 7.81
N SER A 60 16.71 -2.34 7.91
CA SER A 60 15.84 -1.28 8.43
C SER A 60 16.31 0.10 7.99
N LEU A 61 15.37 1.04 7.93
CA LEU A 61 15.60 2.45 7.66
C LEU A 61 14.95 3.33 8.73
N LYS A 62 15.65 4.31 9.27
CA LYS A 62 15.12 5.21 10.31
C LYS A 62 13.82 5.90 9.91
N GLY A 63 13.71 6.31 8.64
CA GLY A 63 12.51 6.92 8.09
C GLY A 63 11.44 5.90 7.70
N GLN A 64 11.67 4.60 7.88
CA GLN A 64 10.87 3.53 7.32
C GLN A 64 10.74 3.67 5.79
N ALA A 65 10.03 2.78 5.11
CA ALA A 65 9.90 2.88 3.67
C ALA A 65 8.42 2.91 3.22
N ARG A 66 8.20 3.52 2.08
CA ARG A 66 6.99 3.36 1.27
C ARG A 66 7.40 2.87 -0.12
N HIS A 67 7.13 3.64 -1.17
CA HIS A 67 7.51 3.28 -2.54
C HIS A 67 9.00 3.42 -2.78
N ILE A 68 9.49 2.64 -3.72
CA ILE A 68 10.90 2.61 -4.13
C ILE A 68 11.04 2.74 -5.64
N ALA A 69 12.22 3.17 -6.06
CA ALA A 69 12.65 3.12 -7.45
C ALA A 69 14.13 2.71 -7.52
N VAL A 70 14.50 1.93 -8.52
CA VAL A 70 15.88 1.52 -8.77
C VAL A 70 16.37 2.17 -10.05
N ASN A 71 17.52 2.83 -9.99
CA ASN A 71 18.14 3.49 -11.13
C ASN A 71 18.94 2.46 -11.98
N LYS A 72 19.27 2.84 -13.21
CA LYS A 72 20.04 2.00 -14.14
C LYS A 72 21.45 1.61 -13.64
N ASN A 73 22.01 2.40 -12.73
CA ASN A 73 23.30 2.11 -12.08
C ASN A 73 23.18 1.26 -10.80
N GLY A 74 21.97 0.86 -10.41
CA GLY A 74 21.70 0.08 -9.22
C GLY A 74 21.37 0.87 -7.96
N ASP A 75 21.51 2.20 -7.96
CA ASP A 75 21.11 3.04 -6.82
C ASP A 75 19.61 2.90 -6.56
N ILE A 76 19.24 2.82 -5.29
CA ILE A 76 17.85 2.67 -4.86
C ILE A 76 17.40 3.97 -4.20
N TYR A 77 16.25 4.45 -4.60
CA TYR A 77 15.59 5.59 -3.99
C TYR A 77 14.32 5.13 -3.26
N VAL A 78 14.16 5.60 -2.04
CA VAL A 78 13.08 5.20 -1.14
C VAL A 78 12.30 6.44 -0.72
N LYS A 79 10.98 6.40 -0.86
CA LYS A 79 10.08 7.36 -0.22
C LYS A 79 9.99 7.02 1.26
N ALA A 80 10.44 7.91 2.13
CA ALA A 80 10.32 7.70 3.57
C ALA A 80 8.85 7.74 4.01
N ARG A 81 8.46 6.81 4.88
CA ARG A 81 7.14 6.81 5.53
C ARG A 81 7.04 7.93 6.56
N ASN A 82 8.11 8.14 7.32
CA ASN A 82 8.17 9.09 8.41
C ASN A 82 9.40 9.99 8.26
N HIS A 83 9.20 11.18 7.71
CA HIS A 83 10.28 12.14 7.50
C HIS A 83 10.87 12.67 8.80
N TYR A 84 10.10 12.77 9.90
CA TYR A 84 10.62 13.23 11.19
C TYR A 84 11.70 12.28 11.73
N LEU A 85 11.50 10.97 11.63
CA LEU A 85 12.52 9.98 11.99
C LEU A 85 13.71 10.00 11.05
N ASN A 86 13.56 10.58 9.85
CA ASN A 86 14.60 10.71 8.82
C ASN A 86 15.27 12.09 8.81
N GLY A 87 15.25 12.82 9.91
CA GLY A 87 15.87 14.14 10.02
C GLY A 87 15.19 15.25 9.19
N GLY A 88 13.90 15.11 8.93
CA GLY A 88 13.10 16.03 8.12
C GLY A 88 13.23 15.83 6.60
N TYR A 89 13.92 14.77 6.17
CA TYR A 89 14.04 14.43 4.75
C TYR A 89 12.97 13.42 4.33
N GLY A 90 12.30 13.70 3.22
CA GLY A 90 11.22 12.86 2.72
C GLY A 90 11.67 11.63 1.93
N ASN A 91 12.94 11.56 1.53
CA ASN A 91 13.49 10.49 0.72
C ASN A 91 14.81 9.96 1.29
N ILE A 92 15.19 8.74 0.86
CA ILE A 92 16.45 8.08 1.23
C ILE A 92 17.06 7.50 -0.05
N ALA A 93 18.35 7.69 -0.25
CA ALA A 93 19.14 7.09 -1.32
C ALA A 93 20.07 6.02 -0.76
N LEU A 94 20.13 4.87 -1.44
CA LEU A 94 20.91 3.70 -1.03
C LEU A 94 21.84 3.29 -2.16
N ARG A 95 23.08 2.92 -1.82
CA ARG A 95 24.07 2.40 -2.78
C ARG A 95 24.79 1.19 -2.20
N ASP A 96 24.90 0.18 -3.01
CA ASP A 96 25.84 -0.92 -2.90
C ASP A 96 27.14 -0.51 -3.62
N THR A 97 28.26 -0.45 -2.91
CA THR A 97 29.56 0.00 -3.45
C THR A 97 30.49 -1.13 -3.79
N ASN A 98 30.23 -2.32 -3.24
CA ASN A 98 31.10 -3.49 -3.37
C ASN A 98 30.50 -4.60 -4.28
N GLY A 99 29.24 -4.45 -4.70
CA GLY A 99 28.54 -5.36 -5.60
C GLY A 99 27.99 -6.63 -4.96
N ASP A 100 27.93 -6.70 -3.62
CA ASP A 100 27.41 -7.87 -2.90
C ASP A 100 25.86 -7.88 -2.82
N GLY A 101 25.20 -6.81 -3.24
CA GLY A 101 23.77 -6.62 -3.27
C GLY A 101 23.21 -6.01 -2.00
N LYS A 102 24.03 -5.73 -0.98
CA LYS A 102 23.64 -5.06 0.24
C LYS A 102 24.01 -3.57 0.20
N THR A 103 23.30 -2.78 0.96
CA THR A 103 23.53 -1.34 1.02
C THR A 103 24.69 -0.99 1.93
N ASP A 104 25.72 -0.30 1.39
CA ASP A 104 26.85 0.27 2.14
C ASP A 104 26.60 1.73 2.53
N ILE A 105 25.91 2.50 1.66
CA ILE A 105 25.69 3.93 1.86
C ILE A 105 24.19 4.22 1.94
N ILE A 106 23.80 4.89 3.00
CA ILE A 106 22.43 5.37 3.25
C ILE A 106 22.47 6.89 3.41
N THR A 107 21.79 7.62 2.52
CA THR A 107 21.81 9.09 2.52
C THR A 107 20.38 9.65 2.46
N PRO A 108 19.87 10.29 3.53
CA PRO A 108 18.62 11.05 3.49
C PRO A 108 18.73 12.27 2.57
N PHE A 109 17.65 12.57 1.83
CA PHE A 109 17.60 13.74 0.94
C PHE A 109 16.17 14.23 0.69
N GLY A 110 16.06 15.44 0.14
CA GLY A 110 14.79 16.05 -0.26
C GLY A 110 14.00 16.57 0.95
N LYS A 111 14.04 17.90 1.16
CA LYS A 111 13.15 18.60 2.08
C LYS A 111 12.10 19.32 1.24
N TYR A 112 10.83 18.98 1.43
CA TYR A 112 9.71 19.49 0.67
C TYR A 112 8.43 19.48 1.51
N ASP A 113 7.43 20.23 1.08
CA ASP A 113 6.16 20.38 1.77
C ASP A 113 5.26 19.14 1.61
N GLY A 114 4.40 18.93 2.57
CA GLY A 114 3.52 17.79 2.69
C GLY A 114 4.05 16.74 3.66
N HIS A 115 3.11 15.98 4.21
CA HIS A 115 3.42 14.92 5.14
C HIS A 115 3.89 13.65 4.42
N THR A 116 4.05 12.58 5.14
CA THR A 116 4.70 11.35 4.69
C THR A 116 3.81 10.41 3.87
N TYR A 117 2.56 10.79 3.59
CA TYR A 117 1.57 9.93 2.92
C TYR A 117 1.75 9.78 1.41
N GLY A 118 2.73 10.44 0.79
CA GLY A 118 3.03 10.27 -0.63
C GLY A 118 3.25 8.81 -1.00
N THR A 119 2.66 8.38 -2.12
CA THR A 119 2.60 6.99 -2.56
C THR A 119 3.13 6.83 -3.98
N ALA A 120 4.24 7.46 -4.27
CA ALA A 120 4.92 7.31 -5.55
C ALA A 120 6.43 7.50 -5.41
N MET A 121 7.16 6.70 -6.16
CA MET A 121 8.58 6.84 -6.42
C MET A 121 8.87 6.18 -7.77
N ARG A 122 9.29 6.95 -8.77
CA ARG A 122 9.58 6.44 -10.12
C ARG A 122 10.78 7.15 -10.72
N VAL A 123 11.64 6.42 -11.42
CA VAL A 123 12.68 7.00 -12.28
C VAL A 123 12.13 7.09 -13.70
N HIS A 124 12.10 8.30 -14.27
CA HIS A 124 11.62 8.55 -15.61
C HIS A 124 12.41 9.68 -16.26
N ASP A 125 12.87 9.49 -17.50
CA ASP A 125 13.59 10.47 -18.34
C ASP A 125 14.69 11.27 -17.64
N GLY A 126 15.50 10.57 -16.82
CA GLY A 126 16.63 11.19 -16.11
C GLY A 126 16.24 11.99 -14.87
N TYR A 127 15.02 11.83 -14.41
CA TYR A 127 14.53 12.41 -13.15
C TYR A 127 14.03 11.32 -12.21
N LEU A 128 14.12 11.60 -10.92
CA LEU A 128 13.42 10.90 -9.87
C LEU A 128 12.13 11.68 -9.57
N TYR A 129 10.98 11.06 -9.85
CA TYR A 129 9.66 11.57 -9.49
C TYR A 129 9.17 10.92 -8.20
N PHE A 130 8.54 11.72 -7.35
CA PHE A 130 7.95 11.25 -6.09
C PHE A 130 6.79 12.15 -5.68
N SER A 131 5.92 11.65 -4.79
CA SER A 131 4.80 12.43 -4.29
C SER A 131 4.85 12.65 -2.79
N SER A 132 4.22 13.73 -2.33
CA SER A 132 3.66 13.89 -1.00
C SER A 132 2.13 13.72 -1.05
N GLU A 133 1.45 13.95 0.06
CA GLU A 133 -0.01 14.02 0.06
C GLU A 133 -0.56 15.22 -0.74
N LEU A 134 0.25 16.29 -0.85
CA LEU A 134 -0.14 17.55 -1.47
C LEU A 134 0.33 17.69 -2.92
N MET A 135 1.48 17.13 -3.27
CA MET A 135 2.17 17.48 -4.53
C MET A 135 2.87 16.30 -5.15
N VAL A 136 3.11 16.41 -6.45
CA VAL A 136 4.05 15.56 -7.18
C VAL A 136 5.29 16.39 -7.51
N TYR A 137 6.44 15.85 -7.17
CA TYR A 137 7.75 16.48 -7.33
C TYR A 137 8.66 15.68 -8.25
N ARG A 138 9.72 16.33 -8.75
CA ARG A 138 10.86 15.64 -9.36
C ARG A 138 12.18 16.29 -8.99
N MET A 139 13.24 15.48 -9.02
CA MET A 139 14.63 15.92 -8.90
C MET A 139 15.44 15.33 -10.04
N LYS A 140 16.36 16.13 -10.62
CA LYS A 140 17.20 15.64 -11.72
C LYS A 140 18.25 14.67 -11.20
N LEU A 141 18.30 13.48 -11.81
CA LEU A 141 19.35 12.51 -11.56
C LEU A 141 20.65 12.98 -12.23
N LYS A 142 21.77 12.89 -11.51
CA LYS A 142 23.09 13.21 -12.02
C LYS A 142 23.89 11.92 -12.18
N ARG A 143 24.62 11.84 -13.29
CA ARG A 143 25.52 10.73 -13.50
C ARG A 143 26.55 10.68 -12.37
N ASP A 144 26.82 9.48 -11.87
CA ASP A 144 27.82 9.17 -10.84
C ASP A 144 27.55 9.79 -9.44
N GLN A 145 26.43 10.48 -9.23
CA GLN A 145 26.00 10.97 -7.91
C GLN A 145 24.88 10.08 -7.35
N LEU A 146 25.00 9.72 -6.07
CA LEU A 146 23.96 8.95 -5.38
C LEU A 146 22.71 9.81 -5.15
N VAL A 147 22.89 11.01 -4.59
CA VAL A 147 21.76 11.93 -4.32
C VAL A 147 21.48 12.76 -5.58
N PRO A 148 20.20 12.87 -5.99
CA PRO A 148 19.81 13.74 -7.09
C PRO A 148 20.19 15.21 -6.87
N ASP A 149 20.04 16.05 -7.89
CA ASP A 149 20.23 17.50 -7.76
C ASP A 149 19.38 18.06 -6.60
N SER A 150 19.91 19.04 -5.88
CA SER A 150 19.19 19.65 -4.73
C SER A 150 17.94 20.43 -5.13
N ARG A 151 17.82 20.83 -6.40
CA ARG A 151 16.62 21.49 -6.91
C ARG A 151 15.45 20.53 -7.00
N ILE A 152 14.34 20.90 -6.38
CA ILE A 152 13.07 20.18 -6.42
C ILE A 152 12.12 20.97 -7.32
N ASP A 153 11.72 20.38 -8.45
CA ASP A 153 10.66 20.93 -9.30
C ASP A 153 9.31 20.38 -8.83
N THR A 154 8.32 21.24 -8.63
CA THR A 154 6.94 20.82 -8.45
C THR A 154 6.30 20.57 -9.82
N ILE A 155 5.73 19.40 -10.02
CA ILE A 155 5.07 19.00 -11.28
C ILE A 155 3.58 19.22 -11.21
N VAL A 156 2.93 18.72 -10.15
CA VAL A 156 1.51 18.89 -9.92
C VAL A 156 1.28 19.36 -8.49
N ILE A 157 0.46 20.38 -8.35
CA ILE A 157 0.05 20.99 -7.09
C ILE A 157 -1.37 20.54 -6.79
N ASP A 158 -1.56 19.92 -5.63
CA ASP A 158 -2.85 19.63 -5.06
C ASP A 158 -2.91 20.33 -3.70
N ASN A 159 -3.87 21.20 -3.55
CA ASN A 159 -4.02 22.00 -2.36
C ASN A 159 -5.43 21.85 -1.78
N PRO A 160 -5.90 20.60 -1.61
CA PRO A 160 -7.25 20.38 -1.13
C PRO A 160 -7.32 20.60 0.37
N PRO A 161 -8.51 20.93 0.88
CA PRO A 161 -8.81 20.68 2.27
C PRO A 161 -8.63 19.19 2.58
N TYR A 162 -8.42 18.87 3.87
CA TYR A 162 -8.29 17.49 4.35
C TYR A 162 -9.27 16.53 3.66
N HIS A 163 -8.77 15.39 3.22
CA HIS A 163 -9.57 14.28 2.69
C HIS A 163 -9.02 12.92 3.19
N GLU A 164 -9.85 11.90 3.24
CA GLU A 164 -9.52 10.64 3.91
C GLU A 164 -8.44 9.83 3.18
N HIS A 165 -8.42 9.85 1.84
CA HIS A 165 -7.49 9.05 1.03
C HIS A 165 -6.47 9.96 0.33
N GLN A 166 -5.41 10.30 1.07
CA GLN A 166 -4.40 11.29 0.65
C GLN A 166 -3.29 10.70 -0.23
N THR A 167 -3.56 9.65 -0.96
CA THR A 167 -2.58 9.00 -1.83
C THR A 167 -2.45 9.71 -3.18
N LYS A 168 -1.23 9.72 -3.74
CA LYS A 168 -0.95 10.27 -5.08
C LYS A 168 -0.01 9.34 -5.85
N PRO A 169 -0.51 8.16 -6.27
CA PRO A 169 0.26 7.28 -7.15
C PRO A 169 0.47 7.96 -8.50
N ILE A 170 1.59 7.64 -9.15
CA ILE A 170 1.93 8.17 -10.47
C ILE A 170 2.32 7.05 -11.43
N ALA A 171 1.97 7.23 -12.71
CA ALA A 171 2.43 6.41 -13.82
C ALA A 171 2.75 7.30 -15.03
N PHE A 172 3.58 6.79 -15.95
CA PHE A 172 4.00 7.51 -17.15
C PHE A 172 3.69 6.68 -18.39
N ASP A 173 3.13 7.35 -19.42
CA ASP A 173 3.04 6.75 -20.75
C ASP A 173 4.31 7.04 -21.59
N ASN A 174 4.31 6.54 -22.81
CA ASN A 174 5.38 6.77 -23.78
C ASN A 174 5.18 8.03 -24.65
N LYS A 175 4.20 8.89 -24.30
CA LYS A 175 3.84 10.11 -25.03
C LYS A 175 4.18 11.39 -24.26
N GLY A 176 4.84 11.26 -23.10
CA GLY A 176 5.23 12.38 -22.26
C GLY A 176 4.17 12.82 -21.27
N HIS A 177 3.19 11.97 -20.97
CA HIS A 177 2.20 12.26 -19.94
C HIS A 177 2.52 11.57 -18.61
N ILE A 178 2.11 12.22 -17.53
CA ILE A 178 2.04 11.69 -16.18
C ILE A 178 0.58 11.55 -15.76
N TYR A 179 0.23 10.40 -15.23
CA TYR A 179 -1.07 10.10 -14.63
C TYR A 179 -0.93 10.18 -13.13
N VAL A 180 -1.83 10.89 -12.46
CA VAL A 180 -1.81 11.11 -11.02
C VAL A 180 -3.17 10.73 -10.44
N GLY A 181 -3.17 9.90 -9.39
CA GLY A 181 -4.39 9.50 -8.67
C GLY A 181 -4.74 10.48 -7.56
N TRP A 182 -6.03 10.76 -7.39
CA TRP A 182 -6.61 11.46 -6.25
C TRP A 182 -7.62 10.56 -5.55
N GLY A 183 -7.37 10.24 -4.28
CA GLY A 183 -8.31 9.45 -3.48
C GLY A 183 -9.54 10.25 -3.07
N ALA A 184 -10.59 9.55 -2.66
CA ALA A 184 -11.84 10.16 -2.18
C ALA A 184 -11.70 10.79 -0.79
N GLY A 185 -12.54 11.75 -0.49
CA GLY A 185 -12.59 12.40 0.82
C GLY A 185 -13.39 11.65 1.89
N SER A 186 -13.95 10.49 1.55
CA SER A 186 -14.75 9.68 2.48
C SER A 186 -14.73 8.21 2.12
N ASN A 187 -15.20 7.35 3.04
CA ASN A 187 -15.28 5.91 2.83
C ASN A 187 -16.28 5.53 1.73
N ALA A 188 -17.51 6.06 1.77
CA ALA A 188 -18.61 5.66 0.88
C ALA A 188 -19.49 6.83 0.44
N GLY A 189 -18.98 8.07 0.45
CA GLY A 189 -19.73 9.25 0.04
C GLY A 189 -20.92 9.60 0.96
N GLN A 190 -20.86 9.21 2.22
CA GLN A 190 -21.92 9.42 3.22
C GLN A 190 -22.06 10.88 3.66
N VAL A 191 -23.26 11.27 4.07
CA VAL A 191 -23.53 12.57 4.73
C VAL A 191 -22.71 12.71 6.01
N ASN A 192 -22.71 11.68 6.84
CA ASN A 192 -21.82 11.56 8.00
C ASN A 192 -20.88 10.40 7.77
N ASN A 193 -19.63 10.69 7.43
CA ASN A 193 -18.64 9.68 7.06
C ASN A 193 -18.46 8.63 8.17
N ARG A 194 -18.52 7.35 7.79
CA ARG A 194 -18.39 6.16 8.66
C ARG A 194 -19.43 6.06 9.79
N GLN A 195 -20.52 6.83 9.75
CA GLN A 195 -21.59 6.69 10.74
C GLN A 195 -22.59 5.59 10.34
N PRO A 196 -22.94 4.69 11.26
CA PRO A 196 -23.95 3.66 11.03
C PRO A 196 -25.28 4.23 10.51
N GLY A 197 -25.79 3.62 9.44
CA GLY A 197 -27.05 4.01 8.82
C GLY A 197 -27.05 5.37 8.12
N SER A 198 -25.91 6.07 8.02
CA SER A 198 -25.85 7.36 7.35
C SER A 198 -26.07 7.20 5.84
N PRO A 199 -27.03 7.95 5.23
CA PRO A 199 -27.26 7.89 3.80
C PRO A 199 -26.10 8.50 3.01
N GLY A 200 -26.00 8.13 1.73
CA GLY A 200 -25.07 8.71 0.78
C GLY A 200 -25.50 10.11 0.31
N ILE A 201 -24.50 10.88 -0.17
CA ILE A 201 -24.74 12.18 -0.83
C ILE A 201 -24.86 11.93 -2.33
N GLY A 202 -25.91 12.52 -2.94
CA GLY A 202 -26.18 12.42 -4.37
C GLY A 202 -27.09 11.24 -4.73
N ASP A 203 -27.31 11.09 -6.05
CA ASP A 203 -28.18 10.08 -6.60
C ASP A 203 -27.50 9.36 -7.77
N PRO A 204 -27.34 8.03 -7.73
CA PRO A 204 -26.75 7.25 -8.82
C PRO A 204 -27.52 7.37 -10.14
N GLY A 205 -28.80 7.69 -10.10
CA GLY A 205 -29.67 7.89 -11.26
C GLY A 205 -29.59 9.30 -11.87
N SER A 206 -28.97 10.27 -11.16
CA SER A 206 -28.84 11.64 -11.68
C SER A 206 -27.66 11.76 -12.67
N PRO A 207 -27.81 12.54 -13.75
CA PRO A 207 -26.72 12.78 -14.71
C PRO A 207 -25.45 13.38 -14.10
N ASP A 208 -25.59 14.25 -13.11
CA ASP A 208 -24.47 14.89 -12.39
C ASP A 208 -24.04 14.10 -11.14
N LYS A 209 -24.79 13.04 -10.81
CA LYS A 209 -24.62 12.17 -9.64
C LYS A 209 -24.60 12.92 -8.28
N GLY A 210 -24.34 14.21 -8.23
CA GLY A 210 -24.46 15.10 -7.06
C GLY A 210 -23.53 14.83 -5.87
N ASN A 211 -22.59 13.90 -5.94
CA ASN A 211 -21.62 13.70 -4.87
C ASN A 211 -20.43 14.67 -5.02
N PRO A 212 -20.15 15.55 -4.03
CA PRO A 212 -19.14 16.59 -4.15
C PRO A 212 -17.72 16.05 -4.34
N TRP A 213 -17.39 14.87 -3.78
CA TRP A 213 -16.07 14.25 -3.94
C TRP A 213 -15.78 13.81 -5.37
N LEU A 214 -16.80 13.59 -6.19
CA LEU A 214 -16.61 13.24 -7.60
C LEU A 214 -16.17 14.44 -8.44
N LYS A 215 -16.25 15.65 -7.93
CA LYS A 215 -15.82 16.84 -8.69
C LYS A 215 -14.30 16.90 -8.83
N ASP A 216 -13.56 16.77 -7.74
CA ASP A 216 -12.12 17.02 -7.68
C ASP A 216 -11.30 15.85 -7.11
N HIS A 217 -11.96 14.73 -6.74
CA HIS A 217 -11.36 13.56 -6.09
C HIS A 217 -11.87 12.25 -6.72
N ALA A 218 -11.49 11.14 -6.13
CA ALA A 218 -11.94 9.80 -6.50
C ALA A 218 -11.68 9.47 -7.98
N GLY A 219 -10.50 9.78 -8.48
CA GLY A 219 -10.18 9.57 -9.90
C GLY A 219 -8.70 9.73 -10.25
N ILE A 220 -8.44 9.76 -11.54
CA ILE A 220 -7.10 9.92 -12.12
C ILE A 220 -7.12 11.10 -13.08
N TRP A 221 -6.08 11.93 -13.02
CA TRP A 221 -5.86 13.04 -13.97
C TRP A 221 -4.58 12.81 -14.76
N ARG A 222 -4.59 13.20 -16.02
CA ARG A 222 -3.45 13.15 -16.93
C ARG A 222 -2.89 14.57 -17.16
N PHE A 223 -1.57 14.71 -16.99
CA PHE A 223 -0.83 15.96 -17.17
C PHE A 223 0.35 15.79 -18.13
N ASP A 224 0.96 16.90 -18.54
CA ASP A 224 2.26 16.91 -19.21
C ASP A 224 3.38 16.62 -18.17
N ALA A 225 4.16 15.57 -18.37
CA ALA A 225 5.23 15.20 -17.46
C ALA A 225 6.40 16.20 -17.41
N ASN A 226 6.53 17.06 -18.44
CA ASN A 226 7.61 18.03 -18.57
C ASN A 226 7.26 19.42 -18.04
N LYS A 227 5.97 19.72 -17.89
CA LYS A 227 5.48 21.02 -17.41
C LYS A 227 5.48 21.04 -15.88
N THR A 228 5.97 22.12 -15.29
CA THR A 228 5.99 22.35 -13.84
C THR A 228 4.81 23.19 -13.38
N ASN A 229 4.50 23.11 -12.07
CA ASN A 229 3.48 23.92 -11.38
C ASN A 229 2.08 23.81 -11.99
N GLN A 230 1.70 22.61 -12.42
CA GLN A 230 0.37 22.33 -12.94
C GLN A 230 -0.62 22.16 -11.79
N HIS A 231 -1.77 22.81 -11.87
CA HIS A 231 -2.92 22.58 -11.01
C HIS A 231 -3.83 21.50 -11.61
N GLN A 232 -4.74 20.96 -10.83
CA GLN A 232 -5.69 19.95 -11.31
C GLN A 232 -6.48 20.41 -12.53
N SER A 233 -6.82 21.71 -12.60
CA SER A 233 -7.49 22.32 -13.76
C SER A 233 -6.66 22.35 -15.05
N ASP A 234 -5.35 22.20 -14.97
CA ASP A 234 -4.46 22.09 -16.14
C ASP A 234 -4.42 20.68 -16.71
N GLY A 235 -4.90 19.69 -15.94
CA GLY A 235 -4.97 18.30 -16.33
C GLY A 235 -6.28 17.89 -16.98
N ILE A 236 -6.26 16.75 -17.63
CA ILE A 236 -7.47 16.11 -18.17
C ILE A 236 -7.92 15.06 -17.15
N ARG A 237 -9.18 15.14 -16.72
CA ARG A 237 -9.79 14.11 -15.89
C ARG A 237 -9.93 12.83 -16.72
N TYR A 238 -9.07 11.87 -16.43
CA TYR A 238 -8.94 10.64 -17.20
C TYR A 238 -9.89 9.55 -16.71
N ALA A 239 -10.09 9.47 -15.39
CA ALA A 239 -10.97 8.51 -14.74
C ALA A 239 -11.68 9.10 -13.52
N THR A 240 -12.83 8.53 -13.17
CA THR A 240 -13.64 8.86 -11.99
C THR A 240 -14.15 7.59 -11.29
N GLY A 241 -14.77 7.75 -10.12
CA GLY A 241 -15.40 6.63 -9.41
C GLY A 241 -14.43 5.62 -8.79
N LEU A 242 -13.25 6.07 -8.37
CA LEU A 242 -12.19 5.27 -7.76
C LEU A 242 -11.89 5.78 -6.35
N ARG A 243 -12.27 5.03 -5.31
CA ARG A 243 -12.21 5.45 -3.91
C ARG A 243 -10.80 5.78 -3.42
N SER A 244 -9.92 4.80 -3.48
CA SER A 244 -8.55 4.92 -3.00
C SER A 244 -7.60 4.21 -3.97
N LEU A 245 -6.61 4.96 -4.42
CA LEU A 245 -5.65 4.53 -5.41
C LEU A 245 -4.25 4.60 -4.81
N VAL A 246 -3.55 3.48 -4.76
CA VAL A 246 -2.13 3.41 -4.37
C VAL A 246 -1.33 2.68 -5.44
N ALA A 247 -1.92 1.64 -6.02
CA ALA A 247 -1.34 0.81 -7.07
C ALA A 247 -1.71 1.35 -8.46
N LEU A 248 -0.74 1.91 -9.20
CA LEU A 248 -0.93 2.50 -10.53
C LEU A 248 0.31 2.27 -11.38
N ASP A 249 0.15 1.71 -12.57
CA ASP A 249 1.25 1.55 -13.53
C ASP A 249 0.76 1.56 -14.98
N TRP A 250 1.68 1.85 -15.89
CA TRP A 250 1.49 1.82 -17.33
C TRP A 250 2.15 0.59 -17.93
N ASP A 251 1.37 -0.24 -18.61
CA ASP A 251 1.92 -1.33 -19.39
C ASP A 251 2.30 -0.85 -20.80
N PRO A 252 3.61 -0.77 -21.13
CA PRO A 252 4.04 -0.32 -22.45
C PRO A 252 3.71 -1.31 -23.57
N LYS A 253 3.45 -2.59 -23.25
CA LYS A 253 3.11 -3.61 -24.26
C LYS A 253 1.70 -3.44 -24.77
N SER A 254 0.74 -3.26 -23.89
CA SER A 254 -0.66 -2.98 -24.25
C SER A 254 -0.93 -1.49 -24.45
N ASN A 255 0.08 -0.63 -24.18
CA ASN A 255 -0.03 0.83 -24.24
C ASN A 255 -1.25 1.33 -23.44
N SER A 256 -1.39 0.89 -22.21
CA SER A 256 -2.57 1.14 -21.38
C SER A 256 -2.22 1.38 -19.92
N LEU A 257 -3.05 2.17 -19.24
CA LEU A 257 -2.99 2.44 -17.81
C LEU A 257 -3.77 1.35 -17.06
N TYR A 258 -3.21 0.92 -15.92
CA TYR A 258 -3.85 -0.03 -15.02
C TYR A 258 -3.76 0.44 -13.57
N THR A 259 -4.77 0.07 -12.78
CA THR A 259 -4.81 0.35 -11.34
C THR A 259 -5.47 -0.81 -10.60
N VAL A 260 -5.09 -0.98 -9.33
CA VAL A 260 -5.86 -1.81 -8.40
C VAL A 260 -6.41 -0.88 -7.33
N ALA A 261 -7.73 -0.71 -7.33
CA ALA A 261 -8.42 0.19 -6.42
C ALA A 261 -8.82 -0.53 -5.14
N HIS A 262 -8.62 0.12 -4.00
CA HIS A 262 -9.08 -0.37 -2.71
C HIS A 262 -10.61 -0.33 -2.62
N GLY A 263 -11.21 -1.41 -2.17
CA GLY A 263 -12.60 -1.46 -1.78
C GLY A 263 -12.93 -0.54 -0.61
N ARG A 264 -14.20 -0.32 -0.34
CA ARG A 264 -14.64 0.40 0.86
C ARG A 264 -14.45 -0.43 2.13
N ASP A 265 -14.39 0.22 3.27
CA ASP A 265 -14.28 -0.43 4.57
C ASP A 265 -15.65 -0.52 5.28
N ASP A 266 -15.70 -1.29 6.39
CA ASP A 266 -16.70 -1.18 7.46
C ASP A 266 -18.15 -1.52 7.08
N PHE A 267 -18.41 -2.47 6.15
CA PHE A 267 -19.79 -2.84 5.84
C PHE A 267 -20.59 -3.24 7.08
N ARG A 268 -20.05 -4.15 7.91
CA ARG A 268 -20.73 -4.60 9.13
C ARG A 268 -20.87 -3.49 10.16
N MET A 269 -19.85 -2.66 10.34
CA MET A 269 -19.88 -1.57 11.32
C MET A 269 -20.95 -0.52 10.96
N ILE A 270 -21.06 -0.19 9.67
CA ILE A 270 -21.95 0.86 9.18
C ILE A 270 -23.38 0.34 8.94
N TRP A 271 -23.51 -0.92 8.52
CA TRP A 271 -24.77 -1.58 8.15
C TRP A 271 -24.93 -2.94 8.83
N PRO A 272 -25.00 -2.99 10.19
CA PRO A 272 -24.98 -4.24 10.95
C PRO A 272 -26.17 -5.16 10.67
N ASP A 273 -27.33 -4.60 10.25
CA ASP A 273 -28.53 -5.38 9.93
C ASP A 273 -28.47 -5.99 8.52
N LEU A 274 -27.58 -5.48 7.65
CA LEU A 274 -27.43 -5.98 6.28
C LEU A 274 -26.26 -6.98 6.14
N TYR A 275 -25.16 -6.78 6.87
CA TYR A 275 -23.94 -7.57 6.69
C TYR A 275 -23.58 -8.37 7.92
N THR A 276 -23.31 -9.65 7.75
CA THR A 276 -22.66 -10.49 8.76
C THR A 276 -21.19 -10.13 8.91
N PRO A 277 -20.51 -10.50 10.01
CA PRO A 277 -19.06 -10.33 10.13
C PRO A 277 -18.30 -10.99 8.97
N TRP A 278 -18.72 -12.17 8.53
CA TRP A 278 -18.09 -12.88 7.41
C TRP A 278 -18.25 -12.12 6.09
N GLN A 279 -19.46 -11.66 5.79
CA GLN A 279 -19.70 -10.86 4.58
C GLN A 279 -18.86 -9.57 4.58
N SER A 280 -18.74 -8.89 5.73
CA SER A 280 -17.88 -7.70 5.84
C SER A 280 -16.41 -8.03 5.64
N ALA A 281 -15.94 -9.17 6.13
CA ALA A 281 -14.56 -9.62 5.95
C ALA A 281 -14.25 -10.06 4.50
N MET A 282 -15.28 -10.43 3.73
CA MET A 282 -15.15 -10.94 2.37
C MET A 282 -15.51 -9.91 1.28
N GLN A 283 -15.99 -8.73 1.68
CA GLN A 283 -16.48 -7.70 0.76
C GLN A 283 -16.03 -6.28 1.16
N PRO A 284 -15.95 -5.39 0.15
CA PRO A 284 -15.97 -5.65 -1.28
C PRO A 284 -14.61 -6.15 -1.78
N ALA A 285 -14.56 -6.67 -3.00
CA ALA A 285 -13.31 -7.02 -3.64
C ALA A 285 -12.41 -5.79 -3.88
N GLU A 286 -11.09 -6.02 -3.92
CA GLU A 286 -10.14 -5.05 -4.47
C GLU A 286 -10.19 -5.15 -6.00
N GLU A 287 -10.42 -4.03 -6.69
CA GLU A 287 -10.78 -4.03 -8.10
C GLU A 287 -9.57 -3.74 -9.01
N PHE A 288 -9.15 -4.71 -9.82
CA PHE A 288 -8.10 -4.51 -10.81
C PHE A 288 -8.69 -4.07 -12.15
N PHE A 289 -8.33 -2.87 -12.58
CA PHE A 289 -8.88 -2.26 -13.79
C PHE A 289 -7.82 -1.97 -14.85
N LYS A 290 -8.23 -2.09 -16.12
CA LYS A 290 -7.65 -1.37 -17.25
C LYS A 290 -8.39 -0.04 -17.40
N VAL A 291 -7.67 1.06 -17.37
CA VAL A 291 -8.25 2.40 -17.30
C VAL A 291 -8.05 3.12 -18.64
N ASN A 292 -9.16 3.56 -19.25
CA ASN A 292 -9.16 4.38 -20.45
C ASN A 292 -9.70 5.78 -20.14
N GLU A 293 -9.52 6.73 -21.04
CA GLU A 293 -10.12 8.06 -20.90
C GLU A 293 -11.65 7.97 -20.85
N GLY A 294 -12.27 8.66 -19.89
CA GLY A 294 -13.71 8.57 -19.61
C GLY A 294 -14.13 7.42 -18.72
N PHE A 295 -13.18 6.70 -18.11
CA PHE A 295 -13.47 5.58 -17.19
C PHE A 295 -14.29 6.01 -15.98
N ASP A 296 -15.27 5.19 -15.57
CA ASP A 296 -16.03 5.33 -14.32
C ASP A 296 -16.04 3.99 -13.56
N GLY A 297 -15.37 3.96 -12.39
CA GLY A 297 -15.31 2.81 -11.49
C GLY A 297 -16.57 2.60 -10.64
N GLY A 298 -17.44 3.61 -10.53
CA GLY A 298 -18.75 3.51 -9.86
C GLY A 298 -18.79 3.97 -8.41
N TRP A 299 -17.66 4.19 -7.74
CA TRP A 299 -17.68 4.78 -6.39
C TRP A 299 -18.27 6.20 -6.41
N PRO A 300 -19.06 6.62 -5.42
CA PRO A 300 -19.41 5.95 -4.18
C PRO A 300 -20.67 5.08 -4.28
N TYR A 301 -21.33 5.06 -5.41
CA TYR A 301 -22.66 4.48 -5.58
C TYR A 301 -22.67 2.96 -5.61
N TYR A 302 -21.58 2.37 -6.14
CA TYR A 302 -21.49 0.93 -6.36
C TYR A 302 -20.21 0.36 -5.76
N TYR A 303 -20.27 -0.90 -5.37
CA TYR A 303 -19.13 -1.72 -5.00
C TYR A 303 -19.12 -3.02 -5.81
N TYR A 304 -17.96 -3.64 -5.98
CA TYR A 304 -17.87 -4.94 -6.63
C TYR A 304 -17.95 -6.05 -5.59
N ASP A 305 -19.05 -6.86 -5.66
CA ASP A 305 -19.22 -8.05 -4.84
C ASP A 305 -18.36 -9.19 -5.44
N GLY A 306 -17.25 -9.51 -4.81
CA GLY A 306 -16.32 -10.55 -5.25
C GLY A 306 -16.87 -11.97 -5.11
N ILE A 307 -17.95 -12.17 -4.34
CA ILE A 307 -18.62 -13.47 -4.20
C ILE A 307 -19.58 -13.67 -5.38
N LYS A 308 -20.32 -12.64 -5.74
CA LYS A 308 -21.33 -12.66 -6.82
C LYS A 308 -20.74 -12.26 -8.18
N ASN A 309 -19.51 -11.75 -8.21
CA ASN A 309 -18.81 -11.26 -9.40
C ASN A 309 -19.60 -10.21 -10.19
N LYS A 310 -20.11 -9.20 -9.48
CA LYS A 310 -20.86 -8.10 -10.09
C LYS A 310 -20.88 -6.85 -9.21
N LYS A 311 -21.13 -5.69 -9.84
CA LYS A 311 -21.33 -4.43 -9.12
C LYS A 311 -22.74 -4.36 -8.56
N LEU A 312 -22.82 -4.07 -7.26
CA LEU A 312 -24.06 -3.86 -6.51
C LEU A 312 -24.11 -2.43 -5.99
N LEU A 313 -25.33 -1.94 -5.82
CA LEU A 313 -25.60 -0.63 -5.22
C LEU A 313 -25.15 -0.63 -3.75
N ASN A 314 -24.42 0.41 -3.33
CA ASN A 314 -24.01 0.55 -1.95
C ASN A 314 -25.22 0.81 -1.03
N PRO A 315 -25.21 0.30 0.20
CA PRO A 315 -26.32 0.49 1.16
C PRO A 315 -26.68 1.95 1.40
N GLU A 316 -25.72 2.86 1.38
CA GLU A 316 -25.90 4.31 1.49
C GLU A 316 -26.88 4.87 0.46
N TYR A 317 -27.03 4.20 -0.66
CA TYR A 317 -27.88 4.57 -1.79
C TYR A 317 -29.06 3.60 -1.99
N GLY A 318 -29.41 2.87 -0.93
CA GLY A 318 -30.54 1.93 -0.91
C GLY A 318 -30.23 0.53 -1.44
N GLY A 319 -28.95 0.17 -1.51
CA GLY A 319 -28.49 -1.19 -1.78
C GLY A 319 -28.87 -2.16 -0.64
N ASP A 320 -29.13 -3.41 -0.99
CA ASP A 320 -29.58 -4.49 -0.11
C ASP A 320 -28.82 -5.80 -0.36
N GLN A 321 -27.62 -5.71 -0.88
CA GLN A 321 -26.78 -6.83 -1.34
C GLN A 321 -27.31 -7.55 -2.59
N VAL A 322 -28.41 -7.11 -3.20
CA VAL A 322 -29.01 -7.72 -4.39
C VAL A 322 -29.19 -6.71 -5.52
N LYS A 323 -29.54 -5.48 -5.20
CA LYS A 323 -29.77 -4.42 -6.19
C LYS A 323 -28.52 -4.09 -6.99
N GLU A 324 -28.63 -4.25 -8.30
CA GLU A 324 -27.56 -3.95 -9.26
C GLU A 324 -27.65 -2.51 -9.79
N GLY A 325 -28.86 -1.93 -9.87
CA GLY A 325 -29.06 -0.63 -10.50
C GLY A 325 -28.41 -0.59 -11.89
N ASP A 326 -27.65 0.46 -12.16
CA ASP A 326 -26.85 0.60 -13.39
C ASP A 326 -25.42 0.02 -13.28
N GLY A 327 -25.15 -0.77 -12.24
CA GLY A 327 -23.82 -1.34 -11.98
C GLY A 327 -23.21 -2.10 -13.16
N ALA A 328 -24.04 -2.80 -13.95
CA ALA A 328 -23.59 -3.53 -15.15
C ALA A 328 -23.12 -2.62 -16.29
N LYS A 329 -23.52 -1.34 -16.31
CA LYS A 329 -23.10 -0.34 -17.33
C LYS A 329 -21.74 0.31 -16.99
N LEU A 330 -21.27 0.17 -15.76
CA LEU A 330 -20.00 0.71 -15.30
C LEU A 330 -18.83 -0.18 -15.67
N ALA A 331 -17.61 0.33 -15.53
CA ALA A 331 -16.42 -0.47 -15.74
C ALA A 331 -16.38 -1.67 -14.78
N GLN A 332 -16.28 -2.87 -15.34
CA GLN A 332 -16.10 -4.09 -14.57
C GLN A 332 -14.60 -4.34 -14.34
N PRO A 333 -14.18 -4.84 -13.16
CA PRO A 333 -12.78 -5.17 -12.94
C PRO A 333 -12.36 -6.38 -13.81
N LEU A 334 -11.09 -6.37 -14.23
CA LEU A 334 -10.46 -7.53 -14.85
C LEU A 334 -10.38 -8.71 -13.88
N ILE A 335 -10.12 -8.37 -12.61
CA ILE A 335 -10.06 -9.30 -11.47
C ILE A 335 -10.61 -8.57 -10.25
N GLY A 336 -11.53 -9.22 -9.51
CA GLY A 336 -11.83 -8.89 -8.12
C GLY A 336 -10.91 -9.69 -7.19
N PHE A 337 -9.93 -9.05 -6.58
CA PHE A 337 -9.10 -9.71 -5.55
C PHE A 337 -9.86 -9.84 -4.24
N PRO A 338 -9.43 -10.76 -3.35
CA PRO A 338 -10.04 -10.87 -2.02
C PRO A 338 -10.07 -9.53 -1.29
N ALA A 339 -11.15 -9.30 -0.56
CA ALA A 339 -11.37 -8.09 0.21
C ALA A 339 -10.25 -7.82 1.23
N HIS A 340 -9.94 -6.56 1.44
CA HIS A 340 -9.02 -6.08 2.48
C HIS A 340 -7.55 -6.53 2.32
N PHE A 341 -7.16 -6.94 1.11
CA PHE A 341 -5.76 -7.21 0.78
C PHE A 341 -4.92 -5.92 0.71
N ALA A 342 -5.53 -4.79 0.46
CA ALA A 342 -4.93 -3.45 0.36
C ALA A 342 -3.80 -3.37 -0.69
N PRO A 343 -4.12 -3.24 -1.98
CA PRO A 343 -3.15 -3.17 -3.07
C PRO A 343 -2.39 -1.83 -3.07
N ASN A 344 -1.11 -1.84 -2.72
CA ASN A 344 -0.32 -0.63 -2.50
C ASN A 344 0.74 -0.34 -3.56
N ASP A 345 1.09 -1.26 -4.43
CA ASP A 345 1.84 -0.96 -5.66
C ASP A 345 1.52 -1.95 -6.77
N LEU A 346 1.72 -1.52 -8.00
CA LEU A 346 1.54 -2.28 -9.23
C LEU A 346 2.77 -2.08 -10.11
N LEU A 347 3.30 -3.17 -10.67
CA LEU A 347 4.46 -3.13 -11.54
C LEU A 347 4.32 -4.15 -12.68
N PHE A 348 4.20 -3.66 -13.93
CA PHE A 348 4.32 -4.49 -15.12
C PHE A 348 5.78 -4.84 -15.38
N TYR A 349 6.11 -6.12 -15.31
CA TYR A 349 7.48 -6.61 -15.41
C TYR A 349 8.04 -6.52 -16.84
N LYS A 350 9.18 -5.86 -16.98
CA LYS A 350 9.90 -5.63 -18.25
C LYS A 350 11.22 -6.37 -18.32
N GLY A 351 11.66 -6.95 -17.20
CA GLY A 351 12.94 -7.60 -17.02
C GLY A 351 13.14 -8.88 -17.83
N LYS A 352 14.41 -9.28 -17.91
CA LYS A 352 14.81 -10.50 -18.60
C LYS A 352 15.33 -11.58 -17.66
N GLN A 353 15.44 -11.29 -16.36
CA GLN A 353 16.01 -12.22 -15.39
C GLN A 353 15.06 -13.37 -15.08
N PHE A 354 13.76 -13.12 -14.96
CA PHE A 354 12.78 -14.12 -14.59
C PHE A 354 12.43 -15.06 -15.75
N PRO A 355 11.87 -16.25 -15.47
CA PRO A 355 11.37 -17.19 -16.48
C PRO A 355 10.34 -16.56 -17.43
N ALA A 356 10.07 -17.21 -18.55
CA ALA A 356 9.11 -16.73 -19.56
C ALA A 356 7.70 -16.54 -18.99
N HIS A 357 7.33 -17.32 -18.00
CA HIS A 357 6.07 -17.24 -17.25
C HIS A 357 5.81 -15.81 -16.69
N TYR A 358 6.84 -15.15 -16.15
CA TYR A 358 6.75 -13.83 -15.54
C TYR A 358 7.02 -12.65 -16.50
N LYS A 359 7.35 -12.92 -17.76
CA LYS A 359 7.71 -11.85 -18.72
C LYS A 359 6.53 -11.04 -19.22
N ASN A 360 5.33 -11.54 -19.07
CA ASN A 360 4.10 -10.87 -19.46
C ASN A 360 3.14 -10.91 -18.27
N GLY A 361 3.08 -9.83 -17.52
CA GLY A 361 2.21 -9.75 -16.38
C GLY A 361 2.60 -8.66 -15.40
N ALA A 362 1.85 -8.57 -14.34
CA ALA A 362 1.96 -7.55 -13.32
C ALA A 362 2.19 -8.17 -11.94
N PHE A 363 3.15 -7.62 -11.19
CA PHE A 363 3.30 -7.83 -9.77
C PHE A 363 2.47 -6.80 -9.01
N ILE A 364 1.82 -7.23 -7.92
CA ILE A 364 1.00 -6.39 -7.06
C ILE A 364 1.44 -6.61 -5.62
N ALA A 365 1.78 -5.52 -4.91
CA ALA A 365 2.08 -5.57 -3.48
C ALA A 365 0.79 -5.38 -2.68
N PHE A 366 0.39 -6.39 -1.93
CA PHE A 366 -0.76 -6.37 -1.03
C PHE A 366 -0.28 -6.14 0.41
N HIS A 367 -0.53 -4.94 0.91
CA HIS A 367 -0.02 -4.47 2.20
C HIS A 367 -0.72 -5.10 3.41
N GLY A 368 -1.94 -5.58 3.23
CA GLY A 368 -2.82 -6.01 4.30
C GLY A 368 -3.54 -4.85 5.00
N SER A 369 -4.70 -5.14 5.55
CA SER A 369 -5.62 -4.19 6.17
C SER A 369 -6.02 -4.64 7.57
N THR A 370 -6.87 -3.85 8.26
CA THR A 370 -7.40 -4.14 9.60
C THR A 370 -8.84 -4.66 9.56
N ASP A 371 -9.46 -4.68 8.39
CA ASP A 371 -10.93 -4.65 8.26
C ASP A 371 -11.56 -6.05 8.12
N ARG A 372 -10.78 -7.13 8.36
CA ARG A 372 -11.30 -8.50 8.37
C ARG A 372 -11.70 -9.04 9.74
N ALA A 373 -11.44 -8.30 10.81
CA ALA A 373 -11.83 -8.74 12.15
C ALA A 373 -13.34 -9.10 12.20
N PRO A 374 -13.71 -10.18 12.90
CA PRO A 374 -12.93 -11.04 13.81
C PRO A 374 -12.11 -12.14 13.12
N TYR A 375 -12.11 -12.22 11.81
CA TYR A 375 -11.31 -13.18 11.05
C TYR A 375 -9.85 -12.74 10.94
N PRO A 376 -8.91 -13.67 10.65
CA PRO A 376 -7.52 -13.31 10.39
C PRO A 376 -7.40 -12.24 9.30
N GLN A 377 -6.50 -11.29 9.52
CA GLN A 377 -6.18 -10.27 8.55
C GLN A 377 -5.53 -10.87 7.31
N ALA A 378 -5.68 -10.22 6.15
CA ALA A 378 -5.26 -10.80 4.88
C ALA A 378 -4.47 -9.83 4.01
N GLY A 379 -3.85 -10.38 2.96
CA GLY A 379 -2.85 -9.73 2.15
C GLY A 379 -1.45 -10.08 2.64
N TYR A 380 -0.58 -9.09 2.83
CA TYR A 380 0.83 -9.26 3.26
C TYR A 380 1.64 -10.13 2.28
N ILE A 381 1.33 -10.03 0.99
CA ILE A 381 1.93 -10.82 -0.09
C ILE A 381 2.31 -9.96 -1.28
N ILE A 382 3.15 -10.51 -2.15
CA ILE A 382 3.26 -10.08 -3.55
C ILE A 382 2.51 -11.10 -4.40
N ALA A 383 1.54 -10.64 -5.17
CA ALA A 383 0.86 -11.45 -6.16
C ALA A 383 1.42 -11.20 -7.57
N PHE A 384 1.20 -12.14 -8.46
CA PHE A 384 1.45 -12.01 -9.89
C PHE A 384 0.19 -12.32 -10.69
N VAL A 385 -0.08 -11.53 -11.72
CA VAL A 385 -1.15 -11.76 -12.69
C VAL A 385 -0.53 -11.95 -14.07
N PRO A 386 -0.68 -13.12 -14.70
CA PRO A 386 -0.22 -13.32 -16.07
C PRO A 386 -1.11 -12.56 -17.06
N PHE A 387 -0.49 -11.95 -18.08
CA PHE A 387 -1.17 -11.14 -19.09
C PHE A 387 -0.89 -11.65 -20.51
N LYS A 388 -1.90 -11.52 -21.36
CA LYS A 388 -1.79 -11.67 -22.80
C LYS A 388 -2.69 -10.63 -23.46
N ASP A 389 -2.17 -9.91 -24.45
CA ASP A 389 -2.89 -8.90 -25.24
C ASP A 389 -3.61 -7.83 -24.37
N GLY A 390 -2.98 -7.43 -23.27
CA GLY A 390 -3.51 -6.42 -22.34
C GLY A 390 -4.67 -6.90 -21.47
N GLN A 391 -4.82 -8.22 -21.30
CA GLN A 391 -5.83 -8.85 -20.44
C GLN A 391 -5.18 -9.93 -19.58
N PRO A 392 -5.71 -10.21 -18.38
CA PRO A 392 -5.31 -11.39 -17.61
C PRO A 392 -5.49 -12.66 -18.46
N SER A 393 -4.49 -13.53 -18.46
CA SER A 393 -4.48 -14.78 -19.23
C SER A 393 -4.58 -16.04 -18.37
N GLY A 394 -4.71 -15.86 -17.07
CA GLY A 394 -4.85 -16.92 -16.08
C GLY A 394 -5.23 -16.36 -14.71
N PRO A 395 -5.45 -17.22 -13.72
CA PRO A 395 -5.69 -16.79 -12.35
C PRO A 395 -4.47 -16.06 -11.78
N TRP A 396 -4.69 -15.19 -10.80
CA TRP A 396 -3.60 -14.58 -10.05
C TRP A 396 -2.89 -15.62 -9.16
N GLU A 397 -1.60 -15.42 -8.96
CA GLU A 397 -0.70 -16.31 -8.24
C GLU A 397 -0.10 -15.60 -7.02
N VAL A 398 0.21 -16.34 -5.97
CA VAL A 398 1.07 -15.84 -4.89
C VAL A 398 2.52 -15.95 -5.35
N PHE A 399 3.20 -14.81 -5.46
CA PHE A 399 4.61 -14.78 -5.86
C PHE A 399 5.55 -14.78 -4.66
N ALA A 400 5.26 -13.98 -3.63
CA ALA A 400 6.01 -13.96 -2.39
C ALA A 400 5.10 -13.82 -1.18
N ASP A 401 5.39 -14.56 -0.11
CA ASP A 401 4.69 -14.55 1.17
C ASP A 401 5.70 -14.67 2.32
N GLY A 402 5.25 -14.61 3.58
CA GLY A 402 6.10 -14.70 4.75
C GLY A 402 6.50 -13.34 5.33
N PHE A 403 6.03 -12.23 4.79
CA PHE A 403 6.32 -10.89 5.30
C PHE A 403 5.86 -10.69 6.74
N ALA A 404 4.65 -11.12 7.07
CA ALA A 404 4.08 -10.93 8.41
C ALA A 404 4.81 -11.68 9.54
N ARG A 405 5.52 -12.77 9.24
CA ARG A 405 6.23 -13.64 10.20
C ARG A 405 5.34 -14.38 11.19
N VAL A 406 4.05 -14.23 11.11
CA VAL A 406 3.05 -14.91 11.93
C VAL A 406 1.91 -15.44 11.05
N ASP A 407 1.27 -16.51 11.49
CA ASP A 407 0.07 -17.10 10.90
C ASP A 407 -0.71 -17.81 12.01
N PRO A 408 -1.95 -17.42 12.34
CA PRO A 408 -2.73 -16.34 11.74
C PRO A 408 -2.29 -14.93 12.18
N ILE A 409 -2.60 -13.90 11.33
CA ILE A 409 -2.47 -12.49 11.68
C ILE A 409 -3.80 -12.06 12.29
N LEU A 410 -3.87 -11.88 13.60
CA LEU A 410 -5.12 -11.50 14.29
C LEU A 410 -5.28 -9.98 14.34
N SER A 411 -4.17 -9.26 14.51
CA SER A 411 -4.10 -7.80 14.43
C SER A 411 -3.02 -7.38 13.44
N VAL A 412 -3.16 -6.23 12.79
CA VAL A 412 -2.09 -5.72 11.91
C VAL A 412 -0.78 -5.47 12.65
N SER A 413 -0.84 -5.21 13.97
CA SER A 413 0.34 -5.06 14.82
C SER A 413 1.13 -6.37 15.02
N ASP A 414 0.55 -7.53 14.70
CA ASP A 414 1.25 -8.82 14.74
C ASP A 414 2.21 -8.96 13.56
N ALA A 415 1.93 -8.29 12.45
CA ALA A 415 2.74 -8.37 11.25
C ALA A 415 4.06 -7.62 11.43
N VAL A 416 5.17 -8.36 11.35
CA VAL A 416 6.51 -7.79 11.48
C VAL A 416 6.88 -6.90 10.30
N TYR A 417 6.45 -7.28 9.10
CA TYR A 417 6.66 -6.54 7.85
C TYR A 417 5.39 -6.52 7.01
N ARG A 418 5.18 -5.41 6.31
CA ARG A 418 4.01 -5.20 5.44
C ARG A 418 4.49 -4.69 4.08
N PRO A 419 4.45 -5.51 2.99
CA PRO A 419 4.98 -5.15 1.69
C PRO A 419 4.28 -3.92 1.11
N MET A 420 5.04 -3.02 0.47
CA MET A 420 4.52 -1.73 0.03
C MET A 420 4.90 -1.40 -1.41
N GLY A 421 6.15 -1.12 -1.67
CA GLY A 421 6.64 -0.64 -2.97
C GLY A 421 7.36 -1.70 -3.77
N LEU A 422 7.22 -1.64 -5.08
CA LEU A 422 7.84 -2.52 -6.06
C LEU A 422 8.74 -1.74 -7.01
N ALA A 423 9.91 -2.27 -7.33
CA ALA A 423 10.76 -1.75 -8.39
C ALA A 423 11.51 -2.86 -9.11
N GLU A 424 11.76 -2.66 -10.40
CA GLU A 424 12.62 -3.55 -11.19
C GLU A 424 14.06 -3.02 -11.17
N GLY A 425 15.01 -3.90 -10.87
CA GLY A 425 16.42 -3.60 -10.95
C GLY A 425 16.96 -3.64 -12.38
N PRO A 426 18.15 -3.07 -12.63
CA PRO A 426 18.76 -3.03 -13.97
C PRO A 426 19.08 -4.42 -14.54
N ASP A 427 19.22 -5.40 -13.68
CA ASP A 427 19.42 -6.82 -14.05
C ASP A 427 18.10 -7.60 -14.22
N GLY A 428 16.96 -6.96 -13.96
CA GLY A 428 15.64 -7.57 -13.98
C GLY A 428 15.24 -8.28 -12.69
N SER A 429 15.95 -8.09 -11.57
CA SER A 429 15.52 -8.53 -10.27
C SER A 429 14.36 -7.66 -9.77
N LEU A 430 13.50 -8.20 -8.89
CA LEU A 430 12.40 -7.47 -8.26
C LEU A 430 12.78 -7.01 -6.85
N TYR A 431 12.66 -5.72 -6.61
CA TYR A 431 12.84 -5.13 -5.28
C TYR A 431 11.48 -4.91 -4.61
N VAL A 432 11.41 -5.22 -3.32
CA VAL A 432 10.22 -5.07 -2.49
C VAL A 432 10.58 -4.29 -1.23
N SER A 433 9.92 -3.17 -0.98
CA SER A 433 10.00 -2.45 0.29
C SER A 433 8.82 -2.77 1.21
N GLU A 434 8.97 -2.49 2.50
CA GLU A 434 7.90 -2.64 3.49
C GLU A 434 7.85 -1.45 4.45
N THR A 435 6.72 -1.24 5.12
CA THR A 435 6.43 0.00 5.84
C THR A 435 6.79 0.01 7.32
N GLU A 436 6.97 -1.13 7.98
CA GLU A 436 7.06 -1.17 9.45
C GLU A 436 8.47 -0.88 9.96
N LYS A 437 9.48 -1.39 9.27
CA LYS A 437 10.89 -1.19 9.62
C LYS A 437 11.71 -0.56 8.50
N GLY A 438 11.17 -0.54 7.28
CA GLY A 438 11.89 -0.06 6.10
C GLY A 438 12.84 -1.09 5.50
N LYS A 439 12.57 -2.38 5.71
CA LYS A 439 13.33 -3.45 5.10
C LYS A 439 13.09 -3.50 3.60
N ILE A 440 14.14 -3.84 2.84
CA ILE A 440 14.06 -4.01 1.39
C ILE A 440 14.66 -5.36 1.02
N TRP A 441 13.91 -6.13 0.23
CA TRP A 441 14.37 -7.38 -0.39
C TRP A 441 14.64 -7.16 -1.87
N ARG A 442 15.60 -7.91 -2.38
CA ARG A 442 15.86 -8.12 -3.81
C ARG A 442 15.60 -9.59 -4.13
N ILE A 443 14.62 -9.84 -4.98
CA ILE A 443 14.24 -11.19 -5.41
C ILE A 443 14.85 -11.46 -6.78
N MET A 444 15.57 -12.57 -6.90
CA MET A 444 16.33 -12.98 -8.09
C MET A 444 15.91 -14.39 -8.50
N TYR A 445 16.02 -14.70 -9.79
CA TYR A 445 15.85 -16.06 -10.28
C TYR A 445 17.20 -16.70 -10.58
N LYS A 446 17.48 -17.85 -9.99
CA LYS A 446 18.74 -18.61 -10.15
C LYS A 446 18.50 -20.02 -10.71
N GLY A 447 17.26 -20.43 -10.92
CA GLY A 447 16.90 -21.73 -11.48
C GLY A 447 17.05 -21.81 -13.01
N ASP A 448 16.75 -22.97 -13.58
CA ASP A 448 16.67 -23.13 -15.03
C ASP A 448 15.36 -22.53 -15.56
N LYS A 449 15.47 -21.45 -16.33
CA LYS A 449 14.31 -20.73 -16.91
C LYS A 449 13.50 -21.58 -17.89
N LYS A 450 14.12 -22.59 -18.52
CA LYS A 450 13.44 -23.46 -19.48
C LYS A 450 12.62 -24.54 -18.78
N ALA A 451 13.06 -24.96 -17.61
CA ALA A 451 12.38 -25.97 -16.79
C ALA A 451 11.27 -25.39 -15.90
N PHE A 452 11.08 -24.05 -15.87
CA PHE A 452 10.09 -23.42 -15.01
C PHE A 452 8.66 -23.73 -15.48
N GLY A 453 7.84 -24.27 -14.58
CA GLY A 453 6.44 -24.63 -14.84
C GLY A 453 5.65 -24.88 -13.56
N THR A 454 4.60 -25.67 -13.64
CA THR A 454 3.68 -25.94 -12.51
C THR A 454 4.36 -26.56 -11.30
N ALA A 455 5.42 -27.35 -11.48
CA ALA A 455 6.16 -27.93 -10.38
C ALA A 455 6.79 -26.85 -9.48
N GLN A 456 7.35 -25.79 -10.07
CA GLN A 456 7.98 -24.70 -9.34
C GLN A 456 6.95 -23.80 -8.63
N LEU A 457 5.72 -23.77 -9.10
CA LEU A 457 4.61 -23.00 -8.51
C LEU A 457 3.89 -23.77 -7.39
N ALA A 458 4.06 -25.09 -7.29
CA ALA A 458 3.24 -25.95 -6.43
C ALA A 458 3.25 -25.55 -4.96
N ALA A 459 4.40 -25.14 -4.41
CA ALA A 459 4.52 -24.73 -3.02
C ALA A 459 3.71 -23.45 -2.74
N MET A 460 3.75 -22.46 -3.65
CA MET A 460 3.02 -21.20 -3.51
C MET A 460 1.53 -21.38 -3.76
N GLU A 461 1.14 -22.26 -4.67
CA GLU A 461 -0.27 -22.62 -4.86
C GLU A 461 -0.85 -23.30 -3.61
N LYS A 462 -0.09 -24.18 -2.96
CA LYS A 462 -0.49 -24.75 -1.68
C LYS A 462 -0.65 -23.67 -0.60
N ARG A 463 0.27 -22.69 -0.52
CA ARG A 463 0.15 -21.57 0.42
C ARG A 463 -1.11 -20.75 0.14
N LYS A 464 -1.43 -20.47 -1.11
CA LYS A 464 -2.67 -19.76 -1.50
C LYS A 464 -3.92 -20.42 -0.91
N GLN A 465 -3.93 -21.75 -0.80
CA GLN A 465 -5.05 -22.53 -0.29
C GLN A 465 -5.04 -22.73 1.24
N THR A 466 -3.90 -22.56 1.90
CA THR A 466 -3.75 -22.97 3.31
C THR A 466 -3.39 -21.83 4.25
N ALA A 467 -2.62 -20.83 3.81
CA ALA A 467 -2.21 -19.72 4.67
C ALA A 467 -3.39 -18.81 5.02
N SER A 468 -3.54 -18.48 6.31
CA SER A 468 -4.71 -17.75 6.81
C SER A 468 -4.82 -16.32 6.25
N ASN A 469 -3.68 -15.69 5.92
CA ASN A 469 -3.60 -14.37 5.30
C ASN A 469 -3.95 -14.37 3.79
N ILE A 470 -4.22 -15.52 3.20
CA ILE A 470 -4.47 -15.64 1.75
C ILE A 470 -5.80 -16.31 1.47
N LYS A 471 -6.06 -17.45 2.13
CA LYS A 471 -7.28 -18.22 1.89
C LYS A 471 -8.54 -17.49 2.33
N THR A 472 -9.66 -17.85 1.72
CA THR A 472 -10.98 -17.47 2.25
C THR A 472 -11.18 -18.12 3.61
N PRO A 473 -11.50 -17.36 4.66
CA PRO A 473 -11.82 -17.95 5.97
C PRO A 473 -13.16 -18.67 5.91
N ASP A 474 -13.27 -19.76 6.63
CA ASP A 474 -14.54 -20.45 6.79
C ASP A 474 -15.55 -19.54 7.49
N GLU A 475 -16.80 -19.53 7.00
CA GLU A 475 -17.88 -18.81 7.68
C GLU A 475 -18.16 -19.47 9.02
N ILE A 476 -17.98 -18.73 10.09
CA ILE A 476 -18.32 -19.18 11.43
C ILE A 476 -19.81 -18.93 11.63
N LYS A 477 -20.62 -19.99 11.49
CA LYS A 477 -22.07 -19.94 11.59
C LYS A 477 -22.56 -19.78 13.03
N ASP A 478 -21.76 -20.24 13.99
CA ASP A 478 -22.04 -20.06 15.40
C ASP A 478 -21.49 -18.70 15.87
N ASN A 479 -22.30 -18.01 16.66
CA ASN A 479 -22.03 -16.68 17.14
C ASN A 479 -20.68 -16.68 17.92
N LEU A 480 -19.56 -16.38 17.24
CA LEU A 480 -18.22 -16.22 17.85
C LEU A 480 -18.25 -15.39 19.13
N PHE A 481 -19.25 -14.52 19.23
CA PHE A 481 -19.47 -13.62 20.35
C PHE A 481 -20.22 -14.27 21.52
N LYS A 482 -20.80 -15.47 21.35
CA LYS A 482 -21.44 -16.20 22.46
C LYS A 482 -20.43 -16.85 23.40
N ASP A 483 -19.28 -17.23 22.88
CA ASP A 483 -18.25 -18.00 23.61
C ASP A 483 -17.04 -17.15 24.01
N MET A 484 -17.05 -15.85 23.76
CA MET A 484 -16.05 -14.92 24.31
C MET A 484 -16.53 -14.46 25.69
N PRO A 485 -16.06 -15.08 26.79
CA PRO A 485 -16.68 -14.94 28.13
C PRO A 485 -16.52 -13.56 28.77
N THR A 486 -15.96 -12.58 28.06
CA THR A 486 -15.70 -11.24 28.59
C THR A 486 -15.82 -10.13 27.53
N THR A 487 -16.41 -10.38 26.36
CA THR A 487 -16.51 -9.36 25.31
C THR A 487 -17.85 -8.64 25.36
N SER A 488 -17.78 -7.32 25.40
CA SER A 488 -18.92 -6.46 25.11
C SER A 488 -19.42 -6.70 23.68
N VAL A 489 -20.71 -6.95 23.50
CA VAL A 489 -21.34 -7.07 22.18
C VAL A 489 -21.18 -5.76 21.41
N VAL A 490 -21.24 -4.63 22.10
CA VAL A 490 -21.03 -3.30 21.51
C VAL A 490 -19.60 -3.17 20.98
N TYR A 491 -18.60 -3.59 21.78
CA TYR A 491 -17.21 -3.54 21.35
C TYR A 491 -16.97 -4.38 20.10
N SER A 492 -17.41 -5.61 20.10
CA SER A 492 -17.23 -6.54 19.00
C SER A 492 -18.00 -6.13 17.72
N THR A 493 -19.04 -5.32 17.85
CA THR A 493 -19.83 -4.84 16.70
C THR A 493 -19.27 -3.53 16.13
N TYR A 494 -18.86 -2.59 16.98
CA TYR A 494 -18.61 -1.22 16.56
C TYR A 494 -17.16 -0.74 16.75
N CYS A 495 -16.38 -1.40 17.58
CA CYS A 495 -15.05 -0.91 17.97
C CYS A 495 -13.89 -1.77 17.46
N ILE A 496 -14.11 -3.09 17.37
CA ILE A 496 -13.08 -4.09 17.10
C ILE A 496 -12.43 -3.92 15.72
N ALA A 497 -13.17 -3.46 14.71
CA ALA A 497 -12.66 -3.26 13.36
C ALA A 497 -11.49 -2.26 13.31
N CYS A 498 -11.54 -1.21 14.13
CA CYS A 498 -10.48 -0.20 14.20
C CYS A 498 -9.50 -0.47 15.35
N HIS A 499 -10.02 -0.75 16.55
CA HIS A 499 -9.20 -0.88 17.75
C HIS A 499 -8.67 -2.30 18.01
N GLN A 500 -9.03 -3.27 17.17
CA GLN A 500 -8.66 -4.69 17.21
C GLN A 500 -9.18 -5.43 18.47
N ALA A 501 -9.11 -6.76 18.46
CA ALA A 501 -9.63 -7.59 19.56
C ALA A 501 -8.86 -7.39 20.88
N ASP A 502 -7.60 -7.00 20.81
CA ASP A 502 -6.72 -6.75 21.96
C ASP A 502 -6.66 -5.26 22.37
N GLY A 503 -7.40 -4.41 21.70
CA GLY A 503 -7.45 -2.97 21.97
C GLY A 503 -6.19 -2.19 21.58
N LYS A 504 -5.22 -2.80 20.85
CA LYS A 504 -3.95 -2.14 20.50
C LYS A 504 -4.00 -1.26 19.26
N GLY A 505 -5.12 -1.26 18.54
CA GLY A 505 -5.23 -0.58 17.26
C GLY A 505 -4.34 -1.22 16.18
N ASP A 506 -4.08 -0.50 15.12
CA ASP A 506 -3.28 -1.01 13.99
C ASP A 506 -1.85 -0.44 13.91
N GLY A 507 -1.46 0.33 14.91
CA GLY A 507 -0.14 0.98 14.99
C GLY A 507 0.11 2.08 13.95
N ASN A 508 -0.86 2.40 13.13
CA ASN A 508 -0.72 3.34 12.02
C ASN A 508 -1.91 4.32 11.88
N ARG A 509 -3.10 3.80 11.58
CA ARG A 509 -4.31 4.59 11.32
C ARG A 509 -5.15 4.76 12.59
N PHE A 510 -5.29 3.67 13.35
CA PHE A 510 -6.19 3.60 14.49
C PHE A 510 -5.41 3.47 15.80
N PRO A 511 -5.67 4.36 16.76
CA PRO A 511 -4.92 4.40 18.01
C PRO A 511 -5.22 3.20 18.91
N PRO A 512 -4.25 2.81 19.76
CA PRO A 512 -4.51 1.86 20.84
C PRO A 512 -5.44 2.48 21.88
N ILE A 513 -6.40 1.69 22.36
CA ILE A 513 -7.20 2.00 23.56
C ILE A 513 -6.71 1.19 24.77
N ALA A 514 -5.97 0.09 24.53
CA ALA A 514 -5.32 -0.67 25.58
C ALA A 514 -4.19 0.14 26.22
N GLN A 515 -4.27 0.29 27.55
CA GLN A 515 -3.32 1.08 28.36
C GLN A 515 -3.11 2.50 27.82
N SER A 516 -4.18 3.09 27.28
CA SER A 516 -4.16 4.42 26.68
C SER A 516 -4.47 5.49 27.74
N GLU A 517 -3.70 6.58 27.70
CA GLU A 517 -3.92 7.77 28.53
C GLU A 517 -5.32 8.38 28.29
N TRP A 518 -5.89 8.20 27.11
CA TRP A 518 -7.23 8.66 26.77
C TRP A 518 -8.33 7.92 27.54
N VAL A 519 -8.12 6.62 27.78
CA VAL A 519 -9.06 5.79 28.54
C VAL A 519 -8.89 6.01 30.06
N ASN A 520 -7.65 6.29 30.48
CA ASN A 520 -7.30 6.31 31.90
C ASN A 520 -7.53 7.66 32.59
N TYR A 521 -7.63 8.75 31.82
CA TYR A 521 -7.49 10.09 32.38
C TYR A 521 -8.79 10.80 32.74
N ASN A 522 -9.83 10.77 31.90
CA ASN A 522 -11.06 11.54 32.16
C ASN A 522 -12.29 10.82 31.61
N LYS A 523 -13.14 10.36 32.52
CA LYS A 523 -14.36 9.62 32.18
C LYS A 523 -15.33 10.44 31.31
N THR A 524 -15.55 11.72 31.63
CA THR A 524 -16.46 12.60 30.88
C THR A 524 -15.96 12.79 29.44
N ARG A 525 -14.66 13.03 29.27
CA ARG A 525 -14.04 13.11 27.95
C ARG A 525 -14.19 11.80 27.17
N LEU A 526 -13.95 10.67 27.81
CA LEU A 526 -14.08 9.36 27.20
C LEU A 526 -15.51 9.07 26.72
N ILE A 527 -16.51 9.37 27.56
CA ILE A 527 -17.92 9.28 27.20
C ILE A 527 -18.23 10.18 25.98
N ASN A 528 -17.70 11.38 25.98
CA ASN A 528 -17.94 12.35 24.93
C ASN A 528 -17.32 11.93 23.59
N VAL A 529 -16.13 11.29 23.61
CA VAL A 529 -15.49 10.70 22.43
C VAL A 529 -16.40 9.63 21.80
N ILE A 530 -17.01 8.76 22.60
CA ILE A 530 -17.95 7.76 22.06
C ILE A 530 -19.23 8.42 21.54
N LEU A 531 -19.74 9.43 22.22
CA LEU A 531 -20.96 10.11 21.79
C LEU A 531 -20.81 10.85 20.46
N ASN A 532 -19.72 11.60 20.29
CA ASN A 532 -19.56 12.57 19.20
C ASN A 532 -18.45 12.20 18.20
N GLY A 533 -17.60 11.21 18.53
CA GLY A 533 -16.44 10.85 17.72
C GLY A 533 -15.28 11.84 17.86
N LEU A 534 -14.27 11.63 17.03
CA LEU A 534 -13.08 12.49 16.91
C LEU A 534 -12.77 12.75 15.45
N LYS A 535 -12.31 13.97 15.14
CA LYS A 535 -11.84 14.35 13.81
C LYS A 535 -10.61 15.23 13.92
N GLY A 536 -9.64 15.02 13.07
CA GLY A 536 -8.35 15.72 13.08
C GLY A 536 -7.28 14.96 13.86
N PRO A 537 -6.05 15.50 13.94
CA PRO A 537 -4.92 14.78 14.53
C PRO A 537 -5.07 14.61 16.04
N VAL A 538 -4.90 13.39 16.53
CA VAL A 538 -4.86 13.05 17.96
C VAL A 538 -3.54 12.40 18.31
N ARG A 539 -3.05 12.63 19.51
CA ARG A 539 -1.83 12.01 20.02
C ARG A 539 -2.18 10.96 21.06
N VAL A 540 -1.78 9.70 20.80
CA VAL A 540 -2.01 8.57 21.72
C VAL A 540 -0.69 7.82 21.90
N LYS A 541 -0.26 7.61 23.13
CA LYS A 541 1.03 6.94 23.47
C LYS A 541 2.22 7.52 22.70
N GLY A 542 2.22 8.84 22.50
CA GLY A 542 3.30 9.55 21.81
C GLY A 542 3.26 9.51 20.28
N LEU A 543 2.35 8.75 19.66
CA LEU A 543 2.16 8.67 18.21
C LEU A 543 0.97 9.54 17.78
N SER A 544 1.04 10.11 16.59
CA SER A 544 -0.04 10.92 16.00
C SER A 544 -0.91 10.07 15.09
N TYR A 545 -2.23 10.19 15.25
CA TYR A 545 -3.26 9.53 14.43
C TYR A 545 -4.19 10.60 13.87
N ASN A 546 -4.68 10.43 12.66
CA ASN A 546 -5.50 11.45 11.98
C ASN A 546 -6.71 10.85 11.24
N GLU A 547 -7.11 9.64 11.57
CA GLU A 547 -8.33 9.04 11.03
C GLU A 547 -9.56 9.50 11.81
N VAL A 548 -10.72 9.49 11.15
CA VAL A 548 -11.99 9.86 11.78
C VAL A 548 -12.48 8.72 12.65
N MET A 549 -12.68 8.98 13.93
CA MET A 549 -13.47 8.10 14.79
C MET A 549 -14.94 8.55 14.73
N PRO A 550 -15.88 7.71 14.26
CA PRO A 550 -17.30 8.09 14.18
C PRO A 550 -17.92 8.24 15.56
N GLY A 551 -18.86 9.16 15.69
CA GLY A 551 -19.68 9.28 16.90
C GLY A 551 -20.78 8.22 16.94
N HIS A 552 -20.97 7.58 18.08
CA HIS A 552 -21.93 6.49 18.28
C HIS A 552 -23.18 6.92 19.05
N GLY A 553 -23.24 8.18 19.46
CA GLY A 553 -24.33 8.71 20.29
C GLY A 553 -25.69 8.75 19.61
N SER A 554 -25.77 8.73 18.29
CA SER A 554 -27.03 8.76 17.55
C SER A 554 -27.80 7.43 17.56
N PHE A 555 -27.12 6.30 17.81
CA PHE A 555 -27.72 4.96 17.72
C PHE A 555 -27.43 4.06 18.92
N LEU A 556 -26.37 4.30 19.70
CA LEU A 556 -26.14 3.58 20.96
C LEU A 556 -26.89 4.24 22.12
N SER A 557 -27.59 3.43 22.88
CA SER A 557 -28.24 3.88 24.15
C SER A 557 -27.19 4.18 25.22
N ASP A 558 -27.60 4.96 26.24
CA ASP A 558 -26.73 5.27 27.37
C ASP A 558 -26.27 4.01 28.12
N ALA A 559 -27.10 2.97 28.15
CA ALA A 559 -26.72 1.66 28.73
C ALA A 559 -25.65 0.93 27.91
N GLN A 560 -25.75 0.95 26.59
CA GLN A 560 -24.77 0.33 25.70
C GLN A 560 -23.43 1.07 25.72
N ILE A 561 -23.43 2.40 25.77
CA ILE A 561 -22.21 3.19 25.91
C ILE A 561 -21.56 2.94 27.27
N ALA A 562 -22.35 2.89 28.35
CA ALA A 562 -21.86 2.60 29.68
C ALA A 562 -21.22 1.20 29.78
N GLU A 563 -21.87 0.21 29.16
CA GLU A 563 -21.38 -1.17 29.10
C GLU A 563 -20.03 -1.27 28.35
N VAL A 564 -19.94 -0.71 27.14
CA VAL A 564 -18.71 -0.80 26.34
C VAL A 564 -17.55 -0.03 26.99
N LEU A 565 -17.80 1.10 27.61
CA LEU A 565 -16.76 1.86 28.30
C LEU A 565 -16.27 1.14 29.57
N THR A 566 -17.17 0.52 30.32
CA THR A 566 -16.81 -0.34 31.46
C THR A 566 -15.96 -1.51 31.00
N TYR A 567 -16.35 -2.18 29.91
CA TYR A 567 -15.57 -3.24 29.29
C TYR A 567 -14.15 -2.77 28.89
N ILE A 568 -14.01 -1.66 28.16
CA ILE A 568 -12.72 -1.10 27.73
C ILE A 568 -11.84 -0.77 28.94
N LYS A 569 -12.39 -0.17 29.99
CA LYS A 569 -11.65 0.18 31.20
C LYS A 569 -11.18 -1.06 31.97
N SER A 570 -12.01 -2.06 32.11
CA SER A 570 -11.66 -3.27 32.88
C SER A 570 -10.75 -4.22 32.08
N ASN A 571 -11.07 -4.54 30.82
CA ASN A 571 -10.38 -5.60 30.08
C ASN A 571 -9.08 -5.14 29.42
N PHE A 572 -8.98 -3.89 28.99
CA PHE A 572 -7.76 -3.40 28.31
C PHE A 572 -6.89 -2.51 29.18
N ASN A 573 -7.42 -1.98 30.29
CA ASN A 573 -6.72 -0.99 31.10
C ASN A 573 -6.59 -1.38 32.58
N ASN A 574 -7.10 -2.53 32.97
CA ASN A 574 -7.11 -3.03 34.36
C ASN A 574 -7.68 -2.00 35.37
N LEU A 575 -8.64 -1.21 34.94
CA LEU A 575 -9.30 -0.21 35.77
C LEU A 575 -10.66 -0.76 36.25
N PRO A 576 -10.85 -1.04 37.51
CA PRO A 576 -12.12 -1.56 38.05
C PRO A 576 -13.20 -0.46 38.16
N GLU A 577 -13.18 0.48 37.26
CA GLU A 577 -14.09 1.64 37.27
C GLU A 577 -15.28 1.39 36.35
N ILE A 578 -16.48 1.44 36.94
CA ILE A 578 -17.74 1.28 36.21
C ILE A 578 -18.16 2.64 35.65
N VAL A 579 -18.56 2.65 34.38
CA VAL A 579 -19.29 3.75 33.75
C VAL A 579 -20.78 3.42 33.85
N THR A 580 -21.57 4.34 34.33
CA THR A 580 -23.02 4.14 34.51
C THR A 580 -23.84 4.80 33.40
N PRO A 581 -25.02 4.26 33.05
CA PRO A 581 -25.92 4.91 32.08
C PRO A 581 -26.30 6.35 32.47
N ALA A 582 -26.39 6.64 33.79
CA ALA A 582 -26.68 7.98 34.29
C ALA A 582 -25.56 8.99 33.98
N GLU A 583 -24.28 8.58 34.08
CA GLU A 583 -23.12 9.39 33.67
C GLU A 583 -23.13 9.66 32.18
N VAL A 584 -23.43 8.66 31.37
CA VAL A 584 -23.55 8.83 29.92
C VAL A 584 -24.67 9.79 29.57
N SER A 585 -25.86 9.62 30.18
CA SER A 585 -27.01 10.52 30.01
C SER A 585 -26.70 11.96 30.39
N ALA A 586 -25.96 12.15 31.48
CA ALA A 586 -25.54 13.48 31.93
C ALA A 586 -24.64 14.15 30.87
N VAL A 587 -23.64 13.46 30.37
CA VAL A 587 -22.74 14.00 29.35
C VAL A 587 -23.48 14.26 28.03
N ARG A 588 -24.37 13.36 27.60
CA ARG A 588 -25.18 13.53 26.39
C ARG A 588 -26.06 14.81 26.47
N LYS A 589 -26.59 15.14 27.64
CA LYS A 589 -27.40 16.36 27.85
C LYS A 589 -26.56 17.64 27.88
N MET A 590 -25.31 17.56 28.32
CA MET A 590 -24.42 18.72 28.45
C MET A 590 -23.80 19.16 27.14
N THR A 591 -23.75 18.28 26.13
CA THR A 591 -23.00 18.53 24.91
C THR A 591 -23.97 18.81 23.76
N PRO A 592 -24.13 20.05 23.31
CA PRO A 592 -24.59 20.33 21.96
C PRO A 592 -23.58 19.67 21.01
N LYS A 593 -24.03 19.07 19.89
CA LYS A 593 -23.20 18.40 18.86
C LYS A 593 -21.97 19.26 18.51
N GLN A 594 -20.89 19.16 19.26
CA GLN A 594 -19.61 19.78 18.95
C GLN A 594 -18.59 18.67 18.72
N ASN A 595 -17.98 18.71 17.53
CA ASN A 595 -16.73 18.01 17.28
C ASN A 595 -15.69 18.60 18.25
N TYR A 596 -14.99 17.76 19.00
CA TYR A 596 -13.84 18.22 19.78
C TYR A 596 -12.76 18.69 18.84
N ASP A 597 -12.53 20.01 18.81
CA ASP A 597 -11.29 20.57 18.32
C ASP A 597 -10.20 20.34 19.38
N HIS A 598 -9.02 19.99 18.95
CA HIS A 598 -7.92 19.52 19.77
C HIS A 598 -7.11 20.68 20.34
N ASP A 599 -6.87 20.65 21.63
CA ASP A 599 -5.70 21.26 22.27
C ASP A 599 -4.60 20.23 22.48
#